data_6d4a1b90106ce6ece86580bbbb607286
#
_entry.id   6d4a1b90106ce6ece86580bbbb607286
#
_cell.length_a   1.000
_cell.length_b   1.000
_cell.length_c   1.000
_cell.angle_alpha   90.00
_cell.angle_beta   90.00
_cell.angle_gamma   90.00
#
_symmetry.space_group_name_H-M   'P 1'
#
loop_
_entity.id
_entity.type
_entity.pdbx_description
1 polymer ?
#
loop_
_entity_poly.entity_id
_entity_poly.type
_entity_poly.pdbx_seq_one_letter_code
_entity_poly.pdbx_strand_id
1 'polypeptide(L)'
;DFTPMVDMMMLLITFFMLCTSLAKPQTMELSMPSNDKNLQDQDRTVTKESYTVTIYCCANNQIYYVAGLIKPEKPECLQKTTWGSKGIRQVLINHVTEDGTSPVQDVMKAKQALDDQRTKLESEGKKMDDSTYNASLAKIKAGNIGGKKIQTMTVIIKATDNATYKNLVDALDEMQICSIGKYVIDKMNADDEALLKKNNVKE
;
A
#
# COMPACT_ATOMS: atom_id res chain seq x y z
N ASP A 1 29.52 -12.47 -49.09
CA ASP A 1 29.33 -13.07 -47.77
C ASP A 1 28.38 -12.21 -46.91
N PHE A 2 27.15 -12.70 -46.73
CA PHE A 2 26.13 -11.95 -45.98
C PHE A 2 26.18 -12.28 -44.48
N THR A 3 27.11 -13.12 -44.05
CA THR A 3 27.23 -13.61 -42.67
C THR A 3 27.35 -12.48 -41.63
N PRO A 4 28.15 -11.43 -41.82
CA PRO A 4 28.27 -10.34 -40.86
C PRO A 4 26.99 -9.50 -40.74
N MET A 5 26.24 -9.38 -41.84
CA MET A 5 24.98 -8.62 -41.87
C MET A 5 23.87 -9.35 -41.08
N VAL A 6 23.80 -10.68 -41.17
CA VAL A 6 22.84 -11.51 -40.44
C VAL A 6 23.15 -11.53 -38.94
N ASP A 7 24.46 -11.56 -38.59
CA ASP A 7 24.90 -11.52 -37.19
C ASP A 7 24.50 -10.22 -36.49
N MET A 8 24.73 -9.10 -37.18
CA MET A 8 24.30 -7.76 -36.70
C MET A 8 22.78 -7.68 -36.50
N MET A 9 22.00 -8.26 -37.44
CA MET A 9 20.53 -8.31 -37.29
C MET A 9 20.11 -9.18 -36.11
N MET A 10 20.74 -10.35 -35.92
CA MET A 10 20.47 -11.23 -34.78
C MET A 10 20.79 -10.57 -33.47
N LEU A 11 21.92 -9.89 -33.32
CA LEU A 11 22.29 -9.12 -32.13
C LEU A 11 21.27 -8.00 -31.83
N LEU A 12 20.82 -7.30 -32.86
CA LEU A 12 19.84 -6.24 -32.74
C LEU A 12 18.49 -6.80 -32.21
N ILE A 13 18.00 -7.90 -32.80
CA ILE A 13 16.74 -8.56 -32.40
C ILE A 13 16.83 -9.07 -30.98
N THR A 14 17.93 -9.74 -30.62
CA THR A 14 18.11 -10.28 -29.25
C THR A 14 18.21 -9.13 -28.24
N PHE A 15 18.85 -8.02 -28.57
CA PHE A 15 18.90 -6.83 -27.73
C PHE A 15 17.50 -6.23 -27.51
N PHE A 16 16.70 -6.05 -28.57
CA PHE A 16 15.34 -5.55 -28.42
C PHE A 16 14.45 -6.51 -27.63
N MET A 17 14.58 -7.83 -27.85
CA MET A 17 13.85 -8.82 -27.05
C MET A 17 14.23 -8.75 -25.57
N LEU A 18 15.51 -8.56 -25.25
CA LEU A 18 15.97 -8.40 -23.89
C LEU A 18 15.40 -7.12 -23.26
N CYS A 19 15.46 -5.99 -23.99
CA CYS A 19 14.93 -4.71 -23.51
C CYS A 19 13.41 -4.77 -23.26
N THR A 20 12.64 -5.40 -24.15
CA THR A 20 11.19 -5.55 -23.97
C THR A 20 10.82 -6.52 -22.85
N SER A 21 11.63 -7.55 -22.63
CA SER A 21 11.43 -8.50 -21.52
C SER A 21 11.73 -7.87 -20.15
N LEU A 22 12.67 -6.93 -20.07
CA LEU A 22 13.00 -6.20 -18.84
C LEU A 22 12.04 -5.06 -18.54
N ALA A 23 11.37 -4.50 -19.54
CA ALA A 23 10.36 -3.46 -19.38
C ALA A 23 9.00 -4.08 -18.96
N LYS A 24 8.93 -4.78 -17.81
CA LYS A 24 7.65 -5.09 -17.21
C LYS A 24 7.05 -3.79 -16.66
N PRO A 25 5.95 -3.28 -17.23
CA PRO A 25 5.27 -2.14 -16.63
C PRO A 25 4.78 -2.59 -15.25
N GLN A 26 5.30 -1.97 -14.21
CA GLN A 26 4.68 -2.06 -12.89
C GLN A 26 3.40 -1.21 -12.95
N THR A 27 2.35 -1.78 -13.48
CA THR A 27 1.03 -1.17 -13.37
C THR A 27 0.60 -1.25 -11.92
N MET A 28 0.44 -0.10 -11.30
CA MET A 28 -0.24 0.02 -10.04
C MET A 28 -1.71 -0.38 -10.28
N GLU A 29 -2.12 -1.55 -9.84
CA GLU A 29 -3.55 -1.85 -9.74
C GLU A 29 -4.12 -1.01 -8.61
N LEU A 30 -4.68 0.14 -8.99
CA LEU A 30 -5.44 0.99 -8.08
C LEU A 30 -6.77 0.28 -7.84
N SER A 31 -6.83 -0.57 -6.84
CA SER A 31 -8.10 -1.16 -6.38
C SER A 31 -8.88 -0.08 -5.66
N MET A 32 -9.66 0.71 -6.42
CA MET A 32 -10.65 1.61 -5.83
C MET A 32 -11.77 0.74 -5.24
N PRO A 33 -12.08 0.86 -3.94
CA PRO A 33 -13.30 0.27 -3.42
C PRO A 33 -14.48 0.89 -4.17
N SER A 34 -15.30 0.05 -4.79
CA SER A 34 -16.51 0.50 -5.45
C SER A 34 -17.45 1.11 -4.40
N ASN A 35 -17.91 2.33 -4.66
CA ASN A 35 -18.93 3.02 -3.88
C ASN A 35 -20.34 2.43 -4.17
N ASP A 36 -20.43 1.12 -4.35
CA ASP A 36 -21.70 0.43 -4.54
C ASP A 36 -22.53 0.50 -3.25
N LYS A 37 -23.53 1.36 -3.28
CA LYS A 37 -24.52 1.53 -2.21
C LYS A 37 -25.37 0.28 -1.92
N ASN A 38 -25.13 -0.80 -2.66
CA ASN A 38 -25.85 -2.09 -2.54
C ASN A 38 -25.05 -3.19 -1.83
N LEU A 39 -23.89 -2.89 -1.25
CA LEU A 39 -23.24 -3.85 -0.35
C LEU A 39 -24.12 -4.00 0.87
N GLN A 40 -24.69 -5.19 1.03
CA GLN A 40 -25.47 -5.55 2.22
C GLN A 40 -24.60 -5.30 3.46
N ASP A 41 -25.22 -4.80 4.54
CA ASP A 41 -24.55 -4.44 5.80
C ASP A 41 -23.71 -5.57 6.43
N GLN A 42 -23.81 -6.80 5.92
CA GLN A 42 -23.00 -7.95 6.32
C GLN A 42 -21.56 -7.90 5.80
N ASP A 43 -21.26 -7.14 4.73
CA ASP A 43 -19.91 -6.97 4.18
C ASP A 43 -19.20 -5.70 4.73
N ARG A 44 -19.90 -4.88 5.47
CA ARG A 44 -19.29 -3.85 6.31
C ARG A 44 -18.64 -4.54 7.51
N THR A 45 -17.46 -5.08 7.28
CA THR A 45 -16.61 -5.50 8.39
C THR A 45 -16.42 -4.26 9.25
N VAL A 46 -17.02 -4.25 10.45
CA VAL A 46 -16.78 -3.20 11.45
C VAL A 46 -15.28 -3.25 11.71
N THR A 47 -14.56 -2.38 11.02
CA THR A 47 -13.11 -2.28 11.20
C THR A 47 -12.93 -1.74 12.60
N LYS A 48 -12.34 -2.55 13.48
CA LYS A 48 -12.07 -2.11 14.85
C LYS A 48 -11.27 -0.81 14.79
N GLU A 49 -11.57 0.11 15.66
CA GLU A 49 -10.95 1.44 15.74
C GLU A 49 -9.42 1.36 15.67
N SER A 50 -8.83 0.42 16.38
CA SER A 50 -7.38 0.22 16.46
C SER A 50 -6.72 -0.28 15.16
N TYR A 51 -7.50 -0.75 14.18
CA TYR A 51 -7.00 -1.22 12.88
C TYR A 51 -7.07 -0.16 11.79
N THR A 52 -7.51 1.06 12.12
CA THR A 52 -7.64 2.16 11.16
C THR A 52 -6.58 3.20 11.40
N VAL A 53 -5.91 3.64 10.33
CA VAL A 53 -4.98 4.78 10.36
C VAL A 53 -5.41 5.75 9.27
N THR A 54 -5.60 7.02 9.65
CA THR A 54 -5.91 8.09 8.70
C THR A 54 -4.67 8.91 8.42
N ILE A 55 -4.33 9.10 7.15
CA ILE A 55 -3.19 9.90 6.68
C ILE A 55 -3.73 11.16 6.03
N TYR A 56 -3.26 12.31 6.47
CA TYR A 56 -3.60 13.62 5.90
C TYR A 56 -2.44 14.15 5.09
N CYS A 57 -2.68 14.37 3.81
CA CYS A 57 -1.77 15.04 2.91
C CYS A 57 -2.12 16.53 2.87
N CYS A 58 -1.25 17.37 3.40
CA CYS A 58 -1.45 18.81 3.47
C CYS A 58 -0.55 19.57 2.49
N ALA A 59 -0.70 20.90 2.44
CA ALA A 59 0.16 21.77 1.66
C ALA A 59 1.64 21.64 2.07
N ASN A 60 2.55 22.07 1.19
CA ASN A 60 4.01 22.10 1.44
C ASN A 60 4.62 20.74 1.80
N ASN A 61 4.11 19.65 1.24
CA ASN A 61 4.57 18.28 1.53
C ASN A 61 4.51 17.90 3.02
N GLN A 62 3.64 18.56 3.78
CA GLN A 62 3.42 18.20 5.17
C GLN A 62 2.41 17.06 5.26
N ILE A 63 2.74 16.08 6.11
CA ILE A 63 1.94 14.89 6.29
C ILE A 63 1.67 14.72 7.77
N TYR A 64 0.43 14.40 8.05
CA TYR A 64 -0.01 14.09 9.40
C TYR A 64 -0.73 12.75 9.40
N TYR A 65 -0.78 12.09 10.52
CA TYR A 65 -1.55 10.87 10.66
C TYR A 65 -2.27 10.82 12.01
N VAL A 66 -3.35 10.08 12.03
CA VAL A 66 -4.12 9.74 13.22
C VAL A 66 -4.26 8.22 13.27
N ALA A 67 -3.87 7.62 14.37
CA ALA A 67 -4.10 6.20 14.62
C ALA A 67 -5.43 6.04 15.36
N GLY A 68 -6.35 5.26 14.80
CA GLY A 68 -7.68 5.06 15.35
C GLY A 68 -8.74 6.02 14.81
N LEU A 69 -9.86 6.16 15.54
CA LEU A 69 -10.93 7.08 15.20
C LEU A 69 -10.54 8.52 15.44
N ILE A 70 -10.97 9.37 14.51
CA ILE A 70 -10.78 10.81 14.58
C ILE A 70 -11.66 11.33 15.74
N LYS A 71 -11.01 11.89 16.75
CA LYS A 71 -11.68 12.56 17.89
C LYS A 71 -11.38 14.06 17.81
N PRO A 72 -12.29 14.87 17.26
CA PRO A 72 -12.07 16.31 17.11
C PRO A 72 -11.79 17.03 18.46
N GLU A 73 -12.16 16.39 19.55
CA GLU A 73 -11.96 16.89 20.91
C GLU A 73 -10.50 16.77 21.41
N LYS A 74 -9.72 15.84 20.81
CA LYS A 74 -8.34 15.58 21.21
C LYS A 74 -7.37 15.92 20.07
N PRO A 75 -6.90 17.18 20.00
CA PRO A 75 -5.95 17.59 18.96
C PRO A 75 -4.61 16.85 19.02
N GLU A 76 -4.26 16.27 20.16
CA GLU A 76 -3.02 15.50 20.37
C GLU A 76 -2.97 14.18 19.57
N CYS A 77 -4.11 13.72 19.04
CA CYS A 77 -4.14 12.52 18.19
C CYS A 77 -3.45 12.73 16.83
N LEU A 78 -3.33 14.00 16.38
CA LEU A 78 -2.71 14.34 15.11
C LEU A 78 -1.19 14.43 15.27
N GLN A 79 -0.47 13.54 14.64
CA GLN A 79 0.98 13.52 14.69
C GLN A 79 1.58 13.87 13.33
N LYS A 80 2.60 14.73 13.33
CA LYS A 80 3.34 15.09 12.13
C LYS A 80 4.32 14.00 11.78
N THR A 81 4.41 13.65 10.49
CA THR A 81 5.35 12.65 9.99
C THR A 81 5.95 13.07 8.65
N THR A 82 6.82 12.23 8.10
CA THR A 82 7.44 12.41 6.79
C THR A 82 7.29 11.13 5.97
N TRP A 83 7.52 11.22 4.65
CA TRP A 83 7.60 10.03 3.79
C TRP A 83 8.89 9.23 4.06
N GLY A 84 8.84 7.95 3.77
CA GLY A 84 10.01 7.07 3.79
C GLY A 84 10.18 6.23 5.05
N SER A 85 11.32 5.54 5.13
CA SER A 85 11.59 4.49 6.11
C SER A 85 11.62 4.97 7.56
N LYS A 86 11.94 6.24 7.82
CA LYS A 86 11.98 6.84 9.17
C LYS A 86 10.72 7.64 9.50
N GLY A 87 9.75 7.69 8.59
CA GLY A 87 8.50 8.41 8.75
C GLY A 87 7.30 7.49 8.86
N ILE A 88 6.29 7.75 8.02
CA ILE A 88 5.00 7.04 8.06
C ILE A 88 5.14 5.53 7.93
N ARG A 89 6.12 5.04 7.14
CA ARG A 89 6.39 3.61 6.98
C ARG A 89 6.69 2.95 8.32
N GLN A 90 7.55 3.56 9.12
CA GLN A 90 7.90 3.01 10.44
C GLN A 90 6.68 3.00 11.37
N VAL A 91 5.86 4.04 11.30
CA VAL A 91 4.62 4.12 12.07
C VAL A 91 3.66 2.99 11.70
N LEU A 92 3.44 2.77 10.38
CA LEU A 92 2.55 1.72 9.88
C LEU A 92 3.06 0.31 10.24
N ILE A 93 4.37 0.07 10.13
CA ILE A 93 4.97 -1.22 10.45
C ILE A 93 4.92 -1.51 11.95
N ASN A 94 5.21 -0.50 12.78
CA ASN A 94 5.25 -0.66 14.24
C ASN A 94 3.89 -0.43 14.91
N HIS A 95 2.85 -0.18 14.13
CA HIS A 95 1.51 -0.02 14.69
C HIS A 95 1.05 -1.30 15.36
N VAL A 96 0.79 -1.20 16.66
CA VAL A 96 0.27 -2.30 17.47
C VAL A 96 -1.20 -2.02 17.77
N THR A 97 -2.04 -2.97 17.46
CA THR A 97 -3.49 -2.91 17.73
C THR A 97 -3.78 -3.19 19.21
N GLU A 98 -4.98 -2.90 19.66
CA GLU A 98 -5.43 -3.24 21.02
C GLU A 98 -5.31 -4.73 21.34
N ASP A 99 -5.40 -5.57 20.33
CA ASP A 99 -5.22 -7.03 20.46
C ASP A 99 -3.73 -7.43 20.61
N GLY A 100 -2.80 -6.47 20.66
CA GLY A 100 -1.36 -6.71 20.78
C GLY A 100 -0.70 -7.27 19.51
N THR A 101 -1.41 -7.26 18.37
CA THR A 101 -0.91 -7.74 17.08
C THR A 101 -0.42 -6.59 16.20
N SER A 102 0.55 -6.86 15.34
CA SER A 102 1.05 -5.91 14.34
C SER A 102 0.69 -6.42 12.95
N PRO A 103 -0.52 -6.07 12.45
CA PRO A 103 -1.06 -6.69 11.22
C PRO A 103 -0.18 -6.44 9.99
N VAL A 104 0.50 -5.30 9.92
CA VAL A 104 1.40 -4.98 8.79
C VAL A 104 2.65 -5.87 8.84
N GLN A 105 3.23 -6.09 10.03
CA GLN A 105 4.39 -6.97 10.16
C GLN A 105 4.06 -8.41 9.78
N ASP A 106 2.88 -8.90 10.16
CA ASP A 106 2.46 -10.27 9.85
C ASP A 106 2.25 -10.45 8.35
N VAL A 107 1.64 -9.48 7.67
CA VAL A 107 1.50 -9.47 6.21
C VAL A 107 2.86 -9.41 5.51
N MET A 108 3.79 -8.56 6.00
CA MET A 108 5.13 -8.44 5.42
C MET A 108 5.95 -9.71 5.59
N LYS A 109 5.89 -10.37 6.75
CA LYS A 109 6.54 -11.68 6.99
C LYS A 109 5.98 -12.75 6.06
N ALA A 110 4.66 -12.79 5.88
CA ALA A 110 4.02 -13.75 4.97
C ALA A 110 4.41 -13.50 3.51
N LYS A 111 4.52 -12.23 3.10
CA LYS A 111 5.03 -11.87 1.76
C LYS A 111 6.48 -12.32 1.59
N GLN A 112 7.34 -12.05 2.56
CA GLN A 112 8.74 -12.45 2.50
C GLN A 112 8.87 -13.98 2.39
N ALA A 113 8.08 -14.74 3.13
CA ALA A 113 8.06 -16.20 3.03
C ALA A 113 7.62 -16.67 1.62
N LEU A 114 6.69 -15.98 0.97
CA LEU A 114 6.28 -16.27 -0.41
C LEU A 114 7.40 -15.94 -1.40
N ASP A 115 8.10 -14.83 -1.22
CA ASP A 115 9.24 -14.43 -2.05
C ASP A 115 10.40 -15.43 -1.90
N ASP A 116 10.68 -15.90 -0.68
CA ASP A 116 11.69 -16.94 -0.42
C ASP A 116 11.31 -18.28 -1.08
N GLN A 117 10.03 -18.66 -1.07
CA GLN A 117 9.55 -19.84 -1.77
C GLN A 117 9.75 -19.72 -3.28
N ARG A 118 9.45 -18.56 -3.85
CA ARG A 118 9.67 -18.28 -5.28
C ARG A 118 11.14 -18.44 -5.63
N THR A 119 12.03 -17.83 -4.85
CA THR A 119 13.49 -17.89 -5.06
C THR A 119 14.01 -19.31 -4.95
N LYS A 120 13.52 -20.11 -4.00
CA LYS A 120 13.88 -21.55 -3.88
C LYS A 120 13.45 -22.35 -5.11
N LEU A 121 12.22 -22.16 -5.56
CA LEU A 121 11.73 -22.84 -6.77
C LEU A 121 12.55 -22.46 -8.01
N GLU A 122 12.92 -21.20 -8.14
CA GLU A 122 13.78 -20.71 -9.23
C GLU A 122 15.19 -21.38 -9.17
N SER A 123 15.75 -21.54 -7.97
CA SER A 123 17.03 -22.24 -7.78
C SER A 123 16.98 -23.73 -8.10
N GLU A 124 15.81 -24.37 -7.97
CA GLU A 124 15.53 -25.74 -8.33
C GLU A 124 15.16 -25.92 -9.83
N GLY A 125 15.22 -24.84 -10.61
CA GLY A 125 14.86 -24.85 -12.03
C GLY A 125 13.35 -24.90 -12.31
N LYS A 126 12.52 -24.74 -11.27
CA LYS A 126 11.06 -24.64 -11.36
C LYS A 126 10.66 -23.17 -11.27
N LYS A 127 9.89 -22.69 -12.23
CA LYS A 127 9.33 -21.33 -12.17
C LYS A 127 7.93 -21.36 -11.56
N MET A 128 7.72 -20.55 -10.52
CA MET A 128 6.37 -20.22 -10.08
C MET A 128 5.71 -19.32 -11.13
N ASP A 129 4.52 -19.69 -11.59
CA ASP A 129 3.77 -18.85 -12.52
C ASP A 129 3.38 -17.52 -11.87
N ASP A 130 3.53 -16.41 -12.62
CA ASP A 130 3.24 -15.06 -12.12
C ASP A 130 1.77 -14.93 -11.67
N SER A 131 0.85 -15.63 -12.33
CA SER A 131 -0.56 -15.69 -11.96
C SER A 131 -0.75 -16.32 -10.55
N THR A 132 -0.08 -17.42 -10.29
CA THR A 132 -0.12 -18.13 -8.99
C THR A 132 0.51 -17.27 -7.88
N TYR A 133 1.62 -16.60 -8.18
CA TYR A 133 2.26 -15.67 -7.26
C TYR A 133 1.33 -14.50 -6.91
N ASN A 134 0.74 -13.84 -7.90
CA ASN A 134 -0.16 -12.71 -7.70
C ASN A 134 -1.43 -13.12 -6.94
N ALA A 135 -2.00 -14.30 -7.22
CA ALA A 135 -3.14 -14.82 -6.48
C ALA A 135 -2.81 -15.09 -5.01
N SER A 136 -1.62 -15.62 -4.73
CA SER A 136 -1.14 -15.85 -3.36
C SER A 136 -0.87 -14.53 -2.63
N LEU A 137 -0.26 -13.56 -3.31
CA LEU A 137 -0.03 -12.22 -2.79
C LEU A 137 -1.34 -11.50 -2.46
N ALA A 138 -2.35 -11.60 -3.32
CA ALA A 138 -3.68 -11.03 -3.08
C ALA A 138 -4.34 -11.65 -1.84
N LYS A 139 -4.24 -12.96 -1.65
CA LYS A 139 -4.73 -13.66 -0.44
C LYS A 139 -4.03 -13.18 0.83
N ILE A 140 -2.71 -13.00 0.79
CA ILE A 140 -1.92 -12.49 1.93
C ILE A 140 -2.35 -11.05 2.25
N LYS A 141 -2.47 -10.17 1.26
CA LYS A 141 -2.95 -8.80 1.43
C LYS A 141 -4.38 -8.71 1.97
N ALA A 142 -5.23 -9.68 1.63
CA ALA A 142 -6.59 -9.82 2.17
C ALA A 142 -6.63 -10.35 3.61
N GLY A 143 -5.48 -10.75 4.17
CA GLY A 143 -5.35 -11.27 5.53
C GLY A 143 -5.49 -12.79 5.64
N ASN A 144 -5.50 -13.53 4.53
CA ASN A 144 -5.52 -14.99 4.56
C ASN A 144 -4.07 -15.52 4.61
N ILE A 145 -3.55 -15.70 5.81
CA ILE A 145 -2.17 -16.15 6.03
C ILE A 145 -2.20 -17.57 6.62
N GLY A 146 -1.60 -18.55 5.92
CA GLY A 146 -1.53 -19.92 6.40
C GLY A 146 -2.87 -20.59 6.72
N GLY A 147 -3.94 -20.22 5.97
CA GLY A 147 -5.30 -20.76 6.20
C GLY A 147 -6.06 -20.09 7.35
N LYS A 148 -5.46 -19.13 8.05
CA LYS A 148 -6.14 -18.30 9.06
C LYS A 148 -6.45 -16.94 8.48
N LYS A 149 -7.65 -16.43 8.78
CA LYS A 149 -8.04 -15.06 8.42
C LYS A 149 -7.63 -14.11 9.54
N ILE A 150 -6.66 -13.25 9.25
CA ILE A 150 -6.18 -12.21 10.17
C ILE A 150 -6.86 -10.88 9.77
N GLN A 151 -7.25 -10.09 10.75
CA GLN A 151 -7.77 -8.76 10.48
C GLN A 151 -6.62 -7.85 10.00
N THR A 152 -6.77 -7.27 8.81
CA THR A 152 -5.76 -6.41 8.19
C THR A 152 -6.00 -4.95 8.54
N MET A 153 -4.93 -4.15 8.55
CA MET A 153 -5.02 -2.70 8.72
C MET A 153 -5.77 -2.07 7.53
N THR A 154 -6.58 -1.06 7.84
CA THR A 154 -7.23 -0.20 6.85
C THR A 154 -6.65 1.19 6.94
N VAL A 155 -6.18 1.73 5.83
CA VAL A 155 -5.64 3.09 5.77
C VAL A 155 -6.59 4.00 5.00
N ILE A 156 -6.91 5.14 5.59
CA ILE A 156 -7.73 6.18 4.95
C ILE A 156 -6.78 7.32 4.57
N ILE A 157 -6.71 7.63 3.29
CA ILE A 157 -5.87 8.73 2.77
C ILE A 157 -6.81 9.89 2.47
N LYS A 158 -6.56 11.03 3.10
CA LYS A 158 -7.30 12.27 2.89
C LYS A 158 -6.35 13.36 2.45
N ALA A 159 -6.70 14.06 1.39
CA ALA A 159 -5.91 15.16 0.85
C ALA A 159 -6.66 16.48 1.03
N THR A 160 -5.96 17.52 1.44
CA THR A 160 -6.48 18.89 1.40
C THR A 160 -6.47 19.42 -0.03
N ASP A 161 -7.26 20.44 -0.34
CA ASP A 161 -7.35 21.03 -1.68
C ASP A 161 -6.00 21.59 -2.17
N ASN A 162 -5.12 21.96 -1.26
CA ASN A 162 -3.78 22.46 -1.55
C ASN A 162 -2.69 21.37 -1.52
N ALA A 163 -3.07 20.10 -1.34
CA ALA A 163 -2.12 18.99 -1.35
C ALA A 163 -1.62 18.74 -2.79
N THR A 164 -0.33 18.45 -2.89
CA THR A 164 0.26 18.11 -4.18
C THR A 164 -0.10 16.67 -4.57
N TYR A 165 -0.41 16.44 -5.85
CA TYR A 165 -0.65 15.08 -6.37
C TYR A 165 0.50 14.11 -6.05
N LYS A 166 1.73 14.62 -5.98
CA LYS A 166 2.89 13.85 -5.56
C LYS A 166 2.69 13.21 -4.19
N ASN A 167 2.12 13.94 -3.21
CA ASN A 167 1.89 13.39 -1.88
C ASN A 167 0.91 12.21 -1.89
N LEU A 168 -0.07 12.25 -2.78
CA LEU A 168 -1.01 11.14 -2.95
C LEU A 168 -0.30 9.92 -3.54
N VAL A 169 0.56 10.11 -4.55
CA VAL A 169 1.35 9.02 -5.14
C VAL A 169 2.32 8.44 -4.11
N ASP A 170 3.03 9.28 -3.37
CA ASP A 170 3.94 8.86 -2.30
C ASP A 170 3.19 8.05 -1.22
N ALA A 171 1.94 8.44 -0.87
CA ALA A 171 1.09 7.67 0.04
C ALA A 171 0.76 6.28 -0.52
N LEU A 172 0.38 6.19 -1.79
CA LEU A 172 0.08 4.92 -2.44
C LEU A 172 1.31 4.01 -2.54
N ASP A 173 2.48 4.58 -2.80
CA ASP A 173 3.74 3.84 -2.80
C ASP A 173 4.04 3.23 -1.43
N GLU A 174 3.83 4.00 -0.36
CA GLU A 174 3.99 3.47 1.01
C GLU A 174 3.01 2.32 1.31
N MET A 175 1.76 2.39 0.82
CA MET A 175 0.80 1.28 0.95
C MET A 175 1.30 0.02 0.25
N GLN A 176 1.88 0.16 -0.94
CA GLN A 176 2.45 -0.98 -1.67
C GLN A 176 3.68 -1.57 -0.98
N ILE A 177 4.60 -0.70 -0.52
CA ILE A 177 5.81 -1.12 0.19
C ILE A 177 5.44 -1.88 1.46
N CYS A 178 4.49 -1.37 2.24
CA CYS A 178 3.99 -2.02 3.45
C CYS A 178 3.04 -3.20 3.18
N SER A 179 2.74 -3.48 1.90
CA SER A 179 1.81 -4.55 1.49
C SER A 179 0.41 -4.43 2.11
N ILE A 180 -0.03 -3.19 2.34
CA ILE A 180 -1.36 -2.89 2.86
C ILE A 180 -2.37 -3.08 1.72
N GLY A 181 -3.28 -4.04 1.87
CA GLY A 181 -4.27 -4.38 0.84
C GLY A 181 -5.56 -3.55 0.92
N LYS A 182 -5.83 -2.95 2.09
CA LYS A 182 -7.05 -2.17 2.30
C LYS A 182 -6.71 -0.70 2.55
N TYR A 183 -6.95 0.13 1.56
CA TYR A 183 -6.84 1.58 1.69
C TYR A 183 -7.97 2.26 0.93
N VAL A 184 -8.37 3.42 1.40
CA VAL A 184 -9.45 4.23 0.83
C VAL A 184 -8.93 5.65 0.66
N ILE A 185 -9.20 6.27 -0.49
CA ILE A 185 -8.97 7.69 -0.71
C ILE A 185 -10.31 8.38 -0.48
N ASP A 186 -10.39 9.24 0.51
CA ASP A 186 -11.61 9.93 0.91
C ASP A 186 -11.40 11.44 0.93
N LYS A 187 -12.52 12.17 0.88
CA LYS A 187 -12.52 13.63 0.99
C LYS A 187 -12.41 14.07 2.45
N MET A 188 -11.94 15.28 2.64
CA MET A 188 -11.94 15.92 3.95
C MET A 188 -13.37 16.11 4.44
N ASN A 189 -13.61 15.77 5.70
CA ASN A 189 -14.87 16.04 6.39
C ASN A 189 -14.72 17.29 7.29
N ALA A 190 -15.84 17.86 7.73
CA ALA A 190 -15.83 19.03 8.63
C ALA A 190 -15.06 18.77 9.94
N ASP A 191 -15.10 17.54 10.44
CA ASP A 191 -14.35 17.14 11.65
C ASP A 191 -12.83 17.11 11.41
N ASP A 192 -12.42 16.67 10.22
CA ASP A 192 -11.02 16.66 9.80
C ASP A 192 -10.46 18.07 9.70
N GLU A 193 -11.22 18.98 9.05
CA GLU A 193 -10.84 20.40 8.96
C GLU A 193 -10.74 21.05 10.33
N ALA A 194 -11.69 20.78 11.22
CA ALA A 194 -11.67 21.29 12.58
C ALA A 194 -10.43 20.79 13.35
N LEU A 195 -10.02 19.54 13.14
CA LEU A 195 -8.81 18.97 13.73
C LEU A 195 -7.54 19.64 13.22
N LEU A 196 -7.44 19.85 11.89
CA LEU A 196 -6.29 20.50 11.27
C LEU A 196 -6.18 21.98 11.69
N LYS A 197 -7.30 22.71 11.73
CA LYS A 197 -7.35 24.12 12.18
C LYS A 197 -6.92 24.27 13.64
N LYS A 198 -7.35 23.37 14.52
CA LYS A 198 -6.92 23.37 15.93
C LYS A 198 -5.41 23.15 16.10
N ASN A 199 -4.78 22.41 15.21
CA ASN A 199 -3.34 22.16 15.22
C ASN A 199 -2.53 23.19 14.41
N ASN A 200 -3.14 24.31 13.97
CA ASN A 200 -2.49 25.33 13.14
C ASN A 200 -1.81 24.78 11.87
N VAL A 201 -2.34 23.70 11.32
CA VAL A 201 -1.86 23.14 10.06
C VAL A 201 -2.38 24.00 8.93
N LYS A 202 -1.48 24.54 8.10
CA LYS A 202 -1.88 25.29 6.90
C LYS A 202 -2.51 24.33 5.90
N GLU A 203 -3.74 24.62 5.55
CA GLU A 203 -4.47 23.93 4.46
C GLU A 203 -3.79 24.12 3.11
#